data_bf6822902650e5308339b6183c57f0d2
#
_entry.id   bf6822902650e5308339b6183c57f0d2
#
_cell.length_a   1.000
_cell.length_b   1.000
_cell.length_c   1.000
_cell.angle_alpha   90.00
_cell.angle_beta   90.00
_cell.angle_gamma   90.00
#
_symmetry.space_group_name_H-M   'P 1'
#
loop_
_entity.id
_entity.type
_entity.pdbx_description
1 polymer ?
#
loop_
_entity_poly.entity_id
_entity_poly.type
_entity_poly.pdbx_seq_one_letter_code
_entity_poly.pdbx_strand_id
1 'polypeptide(L)'
;MELAEQTALITGGTAGIGLACAELLAREGASVISTGRDEQRGKSAAAGIDGPARFVQADLSDIESVESLIRTWAAEFGARGVRVNSVAPGPAKTEGVEAEWGEANEELGRALPLGRTAEPEEIAHAVLFLASPRASSITGSTLHADGGGSTI
;
A
#
# COMPACT_ATOMS: atom_id res chain seq x y z
N MET A 1 5.77 -10.21 15.82
CA MET A 1 4.98 -10.39 14.60
C MET A 1 3.54 -9.99 14.87
N GLU A 2 3.14 -8.81 14.41
CA GLU A 2 1.80 -8.26 14.66
C GLU A 2 0.72 -8.91 13.79
N LEU A 3 1.09 -9.59 12.70
CA LEU A 3 0.20 -10.11 11.68
C LEU A 3 0.24 -11.65 11.55
N ALA A 4 0.68 -12.35 12.58
CA ALA A 4 0.68 -13.82 12.56
C ALA A 4 -0.73 -14.35 12.24
N GLU A 5 -0.81 -15.32 11.32
CA GLU A 5 -2.07 -15.92 10.83
C GLU A 5 -3.01 -14.99 10.03
N GLN A 6 -2.60 -13.74 9.77
CA GLN A 6 -3.36 -12.84 8.91
C GLN A 6 -3.00 -13.02 7.43
N THR A 7 -3.95 -12.76 6.55
CA THR A 7 -3.69 -12.65 5.11
C THR A 7 -3.91 -11.22 4.66
N ALA A 8 -2.91 -10.65 3.98
CA ALA A 8 -2.97 -9.31 3.42
C ALA A 8 -3.03 -9.38 1.89
N LEU A 9 -4.00 -8.70 1.30
CA LEU A 9 -4.07 -8.47 -0.15
C LEU A 9 -3.58 -7.04 -0.44
N ILE A 10 -2.57 -6.91 -1.29
CA ILE A 10 -1.96 -5.63 -1.65
C ILE A 10 -2.10 -5.40 -3.15
N THR A 11 -2.80 -4.34 -3.52
CA THR A 11 -2.88 -3.91 -4.92
C THR A 11 -1.62 -3.13 -5.30
N GLY A 12 -1.09 -3.37 -6.50
CA GLY A 12 0.16 -2.73 -6.94
C GLY A 12 1.41 -3.17 -6.20
N GLY A 13 1.41 -4.37 -5.58
CA GLY A 13 2.48 -4.89 -4.73
C GLY A 13 3.75 -5.38 -5.46
N THR A 14 4.01 -4.91 -6.68
CA THR A 14 5.12 -5.41 -7.51
C THR A 14 6.32 -4.46 -7.59
N ALA A 15 6.20 -3.25 -7.05
CA ALA A 15 7.26 -2.23 -7.04
C ALA A 15 6.96 -1.10 -6.03
N GLY A 16 7.96 -0.28 -5.75
CA GLY A 16 7.83 0.96 -4.99
C GLY A 16 7.13 0.77 -3.65
N ILE A 17 6.19 1.64 -3.33
CA ILE A 17 5.44 1.61 -2.05
C ILE A 17 4.74 0.26 -1.84
N GLY A 18 4.06 -0.27 -2.87
CA GLY A 18 3.34 -1.54 -2.74
C GLY A 18 4.25 -2.72 -2.43
N LEU A 19 5.45 -2.77 -3.01
CA LEU A 19 6.45 -3.79 -2.71
C LEU A 19 6.99 -3.62 -1.28
N ALA A 20 7.32 -2.40 -0.86
CA ALA A 20 7.75 -2.12 0.52
C ALA A 20 6.69 -2.53 1.54
N CYS A 21 5.40 -2.29 1.25
CA CYS A 21 4.30 -2.79 2.08
C CYS A 21 4.28 -4.33 2.13
N ALA A 22 4.41 -5.00 0.99
CA ALA A 22 4.40 -6.46 0.92
C ALA A 22 5.52 -7.09 1.75
N GLU A 23 6.73 -6.54 1.65
CA GLU A 23 7.90 -6.97 2.42
C GLU A 23 7.71 -6.74 3.93
N LEU A 24 7.21 -5.57 4.32
CA LEU A 24 6.99 -5.25 5.74
C LEU A 24 5.92 -6.14 6.36
N LEU A 25 4.78 -6.33 5.68
CA LEU A 25 3.69 -7.17 6.19
C LEU A 25 4.11 -8.64 6.29
N ALA A 26 4.90 -9.15 5.33
CA ALA A 26 5.46 -10.51 5.40
C ALA A 26 6.40 -10.67 6.59
N ARG A 27 7.31 -9.71 6.84
CA ARG A 27 8.21 -9.69 8.01
C ARG A 27 7.42 -9.67 9.33
N GLU A 28 6.25 -9.06 9.35
CA GLU A 28 5.35 -9.08 10.50
C GLU A 28 4.47 -10.33 10.61
N GLY A 29 4.68 -11.32 9.73
CA GLY A 29 4.08 -12.65 9.81
C GLY A 29 2.83 -12.85 8.98
N ALA A 30 2.44 -11.90 8.14
CA ALA A 30 1.29 -12.05 7.24
C ALA A 30 1.60 -13.00 6.08
N SER A 31 0.59 -13.73 5.61
CA SER A 31 0.59 -14.31 4.27
C SER A 31 0.21 -13.23 3.27
N VAL A 32 1.12 -12.87 2.35
CA VAL A 32 0.90 -11.76 1.42
C VAL A 32 0.39 -12.24 0.06
N ILE A 33 -0.65 -11.59 -0.45
CA ILE A 33 -1.10 -11.71 -1.83
C ILE A 33 -0.88 -10.34 -2.48
N SER A 34 0.02 -10.25 -3.44
CA SER A 34 0.23 -9.03 -4.21
C SER A 34 -0.44 -9.12 -5.58
N THR A 35 -0.93 -7.99 -6.10
CA THR A 35 -1.47 -7.91 -7.45
C THR A 35 -0.78 -6.85 -8.28
N GLY A 36 -0.88 -6.98 -9.61
CA GLY A 36 -0.34 -6.02 -10.58
C GLY A 36 -0.59 -6.51 -12.01
N ARG A 37 -0.29 -5.68 -12.99
CA ARG A 37 -0.55 -5.95 -14.41
C ARG A 37 0.49 -6.86 -15.05
N ASP A 38 1.75 -6.70 -14.66
CA ASP A 38 2.89 -7.44 -15.23
C ASP A 38 3.12 -8.74 -14.42
N GLU A 39 2.85 -9.87 -15.08
CA GLU A 39 2.95 -11.20 -14.46
C GLU A 39 4.40 -11.58 -14.12
N GLN A 40 5.35 -11.28 -15.01
CA GLN A 40 6.75 -11.64 -14.80
C GLN A 40 7.37 -10.86 -13.65
N ARG A 41 7.16 -9.54 -13.64
CA ARG A 41 7.59 -8.67 -12.55
C ARG A 41 6.94 -9.06 -11.22
N GLY A 42 5.64 -9.37 -11.25
CA GLY A 42 4.90 -9.77 -10.05
C GLY A 42 5.40 -11.08 -9.44
N LYS A 43 5.66 -12.09 -10.25
CA LYS A 43 6.23 -13.36 -9.80
C LYS A 43 7.64 -13.18 -9.22
N SER A 44 8.48 -12.35 -9.88
CA SER A 44 9.83 -12.04 -9.39
C SER A 44 9.79 -11.29 -8.05
N ALA A 45 8.92 -10.30 -7.92
CA ALA A 45 8.74 -9.55 -6.67
C ALA A 45 8.30 -10.47 -5.52
N ALA A 46 7.27 -11.31 -5.74
CA ALA A 46 6.78 -12.24 -4.73
C ALA A 46 7.85 -13.28 -4.31
N ALA A 47 8.68 -13.74 -5.24
CA ALA A 47 9.77 -14.66 -4.95
C ALA A 47 10.92 -14.03 -4.13
N GLY A 48 11.07 -12.71 -4.18
CA GLY A 48 12.07 -11.96 -3.40
C GLY A 48 11.64 -11.63 -1.97
N ILE A 49 10.36 -11.78 -1.63
CA ILE A 49 9.84 -11.49 -0.29
C ILE A 49 10.21 -12.61 0.68
N ASP A 50 10.81 -12.23 1.82
CA ASP A 50 11.11 -13.16 2.90
C ASP A 50 9.83 -13.48 3.70
N GLY A 51 9.17 -14.57 3.37
CA GLY A 51 7.91 -15.00 3.98
C GLY A 51 6.91 -15.58 2.97
N PRO A 52 5.72 -15.99 3.42
CA PRO A 52 4.70 -16.55 2.54
C PRO A 52 4.08 -15.45 1.67
N ALA A 53 4.54 -15.37 0.42
CA ALA A 53 4.05 -14.41 -0.55
C ALA A 53 3.66 -15.09 -1.88
N ARG A 54 2.59 -14.58 -2.52
CA ARG A 54 2.18 -14.99 -3.85
C ARG A 54 1.70 -13.82 -4.67
N PHE A 55 1.85 -13.93 -5.97
CA PHE A 55 1.35 -12.94 -6.93
C PHE A 55 0.09 -13.45 -7.64
N VAL A 56 -0.86 -12.56 -7.85
CA VAL A 56 -2.06 -12.78 -8.68
C VAL A 56 -2.16 -11.62 -9.66
N GLN A 57 -2.13 -11.92 -10.96
CA GLN A 57 -2.28 -10.89 -11.98
C GLN A 57 -3.68 -10.26 -11.92
N ALA A 58 -3.75 -8.95 -11.83
CA ALA A 58 -4.97 -8.17 -11.88
C ALA A 58 -4.71 -6.77 -12.43
N ASP A 59 -5.60 -6.28 -13.27
CA ASP A 59 -5.64 -4.90 -13.74
C ASP A 59 -6.79 -4.18 -13.04
N LEU A 60 -6.46 -3.09 -12.33
CA LEU A 60 -7.41 -2.26 -11.61
C LEU A 60 -7.53 -0.86 -12.22
N SER A 61 -7.06 -0.66 -13.46
CA SER A 61 -7.10 0.65 -14.12
C SER A 61 -8.51 1.11 -14.53
N ASP A 62 -9.48 0.20 -14.56
CA ASP A 62 -10.88 0.46 -14.97
C ASP A 62 -11.81 0.80 -13.79
N ILE A 63 -11.26 1.13 -12.61
CA ILE A 63 -12.05 1.41 -11.42
C ILE A 63 -12.41 2.89 -11.38
N GLU A 64 -13.70 3.22 -11.52
CA GLU A 64 -14.23 4.59 -11.55
C GLU A 64 -13.93 5.42 -10.29
N SER A 65 -13.77 4.78 -9.14
CA SER A 65 -13.40 5.42 -7.88
C SER A 65 -12.85 4.41 -6.88
N VAL A 66 -11.60 4.56 -6.49
CA VAL A 66 -10.96 3.74 -5.45
C VAL A 66 -11.71 3.85 -4.11
N GLU A 67 -12.17 5.04 -3.74
CA GLU A 67 -12.92 5.25 -2.51
C GLU A 67 -14.27 4.52 -2.51
N SER A 68 -14.99 4.53 -3.63
CA SER A 68 -16.26 3.81 -3.78
C SER A 68 -16.04 2.31 -3.65
N LEU A 69 -14.99 1.78 -4.29
CA LEU A 69 -14.62 0.38 -4.23
C LEU A 69 -14.30 -0.07 -2.79
N ILE A 70 -13.51 0.73 -2.06
CA ILE A 70 -13.12 0.44 -0.69
C ILE A 70 -14.34 0.39 0.23
N ARG A 71 -15.26 1.35 0.11
CA ARG A 71 -16.51 1.37 0.90
C ARG A 71 -17.40 0.18 0.56
N THR A 72 -17.54 -0.13 -0.73
CA THR A 72 -18.33 -1.28 -1.19
C THR A 72 -17.78 -2.59 -0.63
N TRP A 73 -16.48 -2.82 -0.77
CA TRP A 73 -15.86 -4.04 -0.26
C TRP A 73 -15.84 -4.12 1.26
N ALA A 74 -15.66 -2.99 1.96
CA ALA A 74 -15.76 -2.96 3.41
C ALA A 74 -17.16 -3.38 3.90
N ALA A 75 -18.21 -2.92 3.22
CA ALA A 75 -19.59 -3.29 3.54
C ALA A 75 -19.88 -4.76 3.18
N GLU A 76 -19.43 -5.23 2.02
CA GLU A 76 -19.69 -6.59 1.53
C GLU A 76 -18.97 -7.65 2.37
N PHE A 77 -17.70 -7.39 2.73
CA PHE A 77 -16.83 -8.40 3.36
C PHE A 77 -16.72 -8.25 4.89
N GLY A 78 -17.20 -7.14 5.45
CA GLY A 78 -17.06 -6.83 6.88
C GLY A 78 -17.67 -7.90 7.80
N ALA A 79 -18.84 -8.46 7.45
CA ALA A 79 -19.49 -9.54 8.20
C ALA A 79 -18.65 -10.85 8.23
N ARG A 80 -17.67 -10.99 7.34
CA ARG A 80 -16.73 -12.12 7.30
C ARG A 80 -15.42 -11.83 8.00
N GLY A 81 -15.33 -10.71 8.74
CA GLY A 81 -14.10 -10.30 9.46
C GLY A 81 -13.04 -9.68 8.57
N VAL A 82 -13.35 -9.34 7.31
CA VAL A 82 -12.40 -8.69 6.40
C VAL A 82 -12.50 -7.18 6.56
N ARG A 83 -11.34 -6.52 6.73
CA ARG A 83 -11.24 -5.06 6.72
C ARG A 83 -10.61 -4.59 5.42
N VAL A 84 -11.17 -3.56 4.81
CA VAL A 84 -10.73 -2.97 3.56
C VAL A 84 -10.49 -1.49 3.77
N ASN A 85 -9.25 -1.05 3.64
CA ASN A 85 -8.85 0.35 3.79
C ASN A 85 -7.87 0.74 2.69
N SER A 86 -7.68 2.04 2.49
CA SER A 86 -6.61 2.54 1.63
C SER A 86 -5.67 3.48 2.37
N VAL A 87 -4.48 3.64 1.82
CA VAL A 87 -3.54 4.70 2.17
C VAL A 87 -3.36 5.56 0.93
N ALA A 88 -3.55 6.87 1.08
CA ALA A 88 -3.28 7.87 0.04
C ALA A 88 -1.90 8.49 0.32
N PRO A 89 -0.84 8.06 -0.39
CA PRO A 89 0.48 8.62 -0.22
C PRO A 89 0.59 9.99 -0.89
N GLY A 90 1.45 10.83 -0.35
CA GLY A 90 1.98 12.01 -1.04
C GLY A 90 3.20 11.66 -1.91
N PRO A 91 3.97 12.69 -2.32
CA PRO A 91 5.24 12.50 -3.01
C PRO A 91 6.15 11.56 -2.22
N ALA A 92 6.60 10.46 -2.85
CA ALA A 92 7.44 9.45 -2.23
C ALA A 92 8.60 9.07 -3.15
N LYS A 93 9.75 8.71 -2.56
CA LYS A 93 10.97 8.32 -3.27
C LYS A 93 10.89 6.85 -3.66
N THR A 94 10.38 6.56 -4.84
CA THR A 94 10.43 5.21 -5.40
C THR A 94 11.36 5.20 -6.60
N GLU A 95 11.94 4.04 -6.93
CA GLU A 95 12.83 3.89 -8.07
C GLU A 95 12.23 4.44 -9.37
N GLY A 96 10.93 4.18 -9.62
CA GLY A 96 10.24 4.68 -10.80
C GLY A 96 10.05 6.20 -10.79
N VAL A 97 9.72 6.79 -9.64
CA VAL A 97 9.57 8.24 -9.49
C VAL A 97 10.92 8.94 -9.59
N GLU A 98 11.96 8.40 -8.96
CA GLU A 98 13.32 8.97 -9.05
C GLU A 98 13.84 8.96 -10.50
N ALA A 99 13.56 7.88 -11.25
CA ALA A 99 14.00 7.76 -12.64
C ALA A 99 13.27 8.74 -13.58
N GLU A 100 12.01 9.06 -13.33
CA GLU A 100 11.17 9.85 -14.24
C GLU A 100 11.01 11.31 -13.78
N TRP A 101 10.95 11.56 -12.47
CA TRP A 101 10.54 12.86 -11.89
C TRP A 101 11.62 13.49 -10.99
N GLY A 102 12.54 12.69 -10.42
CA GLY A 102 13.71 13.12 -9.65
C GLY A 102 13.55 14.44 -8.89
N GLU A 103 14.19 15.51 -9.40
CA GLU A 103 14.16 16.82 -8.76
C GLU A 103 12.76 17.42 -8.63
N ALA A 104 11.86 17.18 -9.59
CA ALA A 104 10.48 17.67 -9.52
C ALA A 104 9.71 17.04 -8.35
N ASN A 105 9.94 15.76 -8.06
CA ASN A 105 9.36 15.08 -6.90
C ASN A 105 9.88 15.69 -5.59
N GLU A 106 11.16 16.04 -5.53
CA GLU A 106 11.75 16.72 -4.36
C GLU A 106 11.20 18.14 -4.16
N GLU A 107 10.97 18.87 -5.24
CA GLU A 107 10.34 20.19 -5.18
C GLU A 107 8.91 20.12 -4.63
N LEU A 108 8.14 19.12 -5.10
CA LEU A 108 6.81 18.85 -4.54
C LEU A 108 6.89 18.56 -3.04
N GLY A 109 7.85 17.72 -2.62
CA GLY A 109 8.07 17.42 -1.21
C GLY A 109 8.37 18.66 -0.38
N ARG A 110 9.23 19.56 -0.88
CA ARG A 110 9.58 20.83 -0.20
C ARG A 110 8.38 21.76 -0.02
N ALA A 111 7.38 21.67 -0.90
CA ALA A 111 6.14 22.46 -0.82
C ALA A 111 5.13 21.92 0.20
N LEU A 112 5.30 20.69 0.68
CA LEU A 112 4.41 20.09 1.68
C LEU A 112 4.63 20.70 3.09
N PRO A 113 3.63 20.63 3.98
CA PRO A 113 3.78 21.05 5.37
C PRO A 113 4.95 20.39 6.11
N LEU A 114 5.26 19.12 5.84
CA LEU A 114 6.43 18.44 6.41
C LEU A 114 7.74 18.75 5.68
N GLY A 115 7.72 19.50 4.57
CA GLY A 115 8.88 20.01 3.86
C GLY A 115 9.74 18.97 3.14
N ARG A 116 9.23 17.76 2.93
CA ARG A 116 9.98 16.67 2.27
C ARG A 116 9.08 15.63 1.63
N THR A 117 9.65 14.85 0.72
CA THR A 117 9.08 13.60 0.23
C THR A 117 9.15 12.50 1.31
N ALA A 118 8.27 11.51 1.21
CA ALA A 118 8.31 10.34 2.07
C ALA A 118 9.21 9.24 1.50
N GLU A 119 9.78 8.41 2.36
CA GLU A 119 10.37 7.13 1.96
C GLU A 119 9.24 6.07 1.85
N PRO A 120 9.35 5.08 0.93
CA PRO A 120 8.35 4.03 0.76
C PRO A 120 8.01 3.29 2.06
N GLU A 121 8.99 3.09 2.93
CA GLU A 121 8.85 2.43 4.22
C GLU A 121 7.97 3.23 5.19
N GLU A 122 7.97 4.56 5.12
CA GLU A 122 7.10 5.39 5.96
C GLU A 122 5.63 5.17 5.60
N ILE A 123 5.33 5.03 4.30
CA ILE A 123 3.99 4.69 3.83
C ILE A 123 3.63 3.25 4.22
N ALA A 124 4.59 2.32 4.11
CA ALA A 124 4.39 0.93 4.51
C ALA A 124 4.04 0.79 6.01
N HIS A 125 4.58 1.63 6.89
CA HIS A 125 4.18 1.65 8.29
C HIS A 125 2.74 2.10 8.52
N ALA A 126 2.22 3.03 7.72
CA ALA A 126 0.79 3.40 7.76
C ALA A 126 -0.10 2.22 7.33
N VAL A 127 0.32 1.48 6.30
CA VAL A 127 -0.38 0.26 5.86
C VAL A 127 -0.31 -0.82 6.94
N LEU A 128 0.85 -1.03 7.57
CA LEU A 128 1.01 -1.97 8.67
C LEU A 128 0.06 -1.66 9.83
N PHE A 129 -0.05 -0.39 10.22
CA PHE A 129 -1.02 0.02 11.25
C PHE A 129 -2.45 -0.39 10.87
N LEU A 130 -2.90 -0.05 9.65
CA LEU A 130 -4.24 -0.40 9.18
C LEU A 130 -4.45 -1.92 9.07
N ALA A 131 -3.43 -2.69 8.75
CA ALA A 131 -3.49 -4.15 8.68
C ALA A 131 -3.53 -4.80 10.08
N SER A 132 -2.94 -4.15 11.08
CA SER A 132 -2.75 -4.72 12.43
C SER A 132 -4.05 -4.80 13.25
N PRO A 133 -4.08 -5.61 14.32
CA PRO A 133 -5.20 -5.66 15.28
C PRO A 133 -5.50 -4.31 15.95
N ARG A 134 -4.53 -3.38 16.00
CA ARG A 134 -4.71 -2.02 16.55
C ARG A 134 -5.74 -1.21 15.76
N ALA A 135 -5.97 -1.55 14.49
CA ALA A 135 -6.98 -0.94 13.63
C ALA A 135 -8.24 -1.80 13.50
N SER A 136 -8.56 -2.63 14.48
CA SER A 136 -9.65 -3.64 14.41
C SER A 136 -11.04 -3.07 14.12
N SER A 137 -11.29 -1.81 14.46
CA SER A 137 -12.56 -1.10 14.18
C SER A 137 -12.49 -0.19 12.94
N ILE A 138 -11.38 -0.19 12.19
CA ILE A 138 -11.18 0.66 11.02
C ILE A 138 -11.40 -0.16 9.75
N THR A 139 -12.45 0.18 8.99
CA THR A 139 -12.72 -0.38 7.65
C THR A 139 -13.46 0.67 6.79
N GLY A 140 -13.28 0.64 5.49
CA GLY A 140 -13.87 1.60 4.55
C GLY A 140 -13.23 2.99 4.59
N SER A 141 -12.04 3.13 5.19
CA SER A 141 -11.35 4.41 5.40
C SER A 141 -10.17 4.61 4.46
N THR A 142 -9.88 5.87 4.15
CA THR A 142 -8.64 6.30 3.49
C THR A 142 -7.78 7.06 4.50
N LEU A 143 -6.57 6.58 4.74
CA LEU A 143 -5.58 7.26 5.58
C LEU A 143 -4.63 8.04 4.67
N HIS A 144 -4.56 9.36 4.86
CA HIS A 144 -3.60 10.21 4.16
C HIS A 144 -2.22 10.11 4.82
N ALA A 145 -1.24 9.67 4.05
CA ALA A 145 0.18 9.62 4.44
C ALA A 145 0.98 10.47 3.46
N ASP A 146 0.66 11.76 3.39
CA ASP A 146 0.98 12.67 2.29
C ASP A 146 1.79 13.91 2.72
N GLY A 147 2.37 13.88 3.92
CA GLY A 147 3.14 15.01 4.44
C GLY A 147 2.33 16.27 4.68
N GLY A 148 0.99 16.16 4.74
CA GLY A 148 0.05 17.27 4.91
C GLY A 148 -0.43 17.86 3.58
N GLY A 149 -0.15 17.24 2.44
CA GLY A 149 -0.54 17.73 1.12
C GLY A 149 -2.04 17.93 0.95
N SER A 150 -2.87 17.12 1.59
CA SER A 150 -4.33 17.27 1.58
C SER A 150 -4.88 18.41 2.44
N THR A 151 -4.02 19.16 3.14
CA THR A 151 -4.42 20.28 4.01
C THR A 151 -4.19 21.66 3.40
N ILE A 152 -3.59 21.72 2.22
CA ILE A 152 -3.22 22.95 1.49
C ILE A 152 -3.90 23.04 0.15
#